data_c481714bb5bb44a871cad79fd41e587e
#
_entry.id   c481714bb5bb44a871cad79fd41e587e
#
_cell.length_a   1.000
_cell.length_b   1.000
_cell.length_c   1.000
_cell.angle_alpha   90.00
_cell.angle_beta   90.00
_cell.angle_gamma   90.00
#
_symmetry.space_group_name_H-M   'P 1'
#
loop_
_entity.id
_entity.type
_entity.pdbx_description
1 polymer ?
#
loop_
_entity_poly.entity_id
_entity_poly.type
_entity_poly.pdbx_seq_one_letter_code
_entity_poly.pdbx_strand_id
1 'polypeptide(L)' 'RDQLLKRITARPDVFGGKPIIRGMRISVELILSLLAQGEPEGAILKDYPDLEPEDVRACIAYAHAVIARDSLDAIEITK' A
#
# COMPACT_ATOMS: atom_id res chain seq x y z
N ARG A 1 -11.78 5.63 -6.74
CA ARG A 1 -10.37 5.29 -6.75
C ARG A 1 -9.49 6.36 -6.14
N ASP A 2 -9.73 7.61 -6.50
CA ASP A 2 -9.01 8.72 -5.88
C ASP A 2 -9.23 8.76 -4.39
N GLN A 3 -10.42 8.35 -3.96
CA GLN A 3 -10.75 8.30 -2.54
C GLN A 3 -9.81 7.35 -1.79
N LEU A 4 -9.51 6.22 -2.41
CA LEU A 4 -8.59 5.26 -1.79
C LEU A 4 -7.19 5.84 -1.67
N LEU A 5 -6.71 6.47 -2.73
CA LEU A 5 -5.35 7.00 -2.73
C LEU A 5 -5.17 8.11 -1.69
N LYS A 6 -6.22 8.79 -1.31
CA LYS A 6 -6.12 9.82 -0.29
C LYS A 6 -5.78 9.26 1.08
N ARG A 7 -5.96 7.96 1.27
CA ARG A 7 -5.60 7.32 2.54
C ARG A 7 -4.10 7.09 2.66
N ILE A 8 -3.35 7.25 1.57
CA ILE A 8 -1.91 7.06 1.59
C ILE A 8 -1.24 8.41 1.74
N THR A 9 -0.41 8.53 2.75
CA THR A 9 0.28 9.78 3.08
C THR A 9 1.77 9.49 3.24
N ALA A 10 2.54 10.54 3.50
CA ALA A 10 3.97 10.39 3.75
C ALA A 10 4.41 11.50 4.69
N ARG A 11 5.32 11.16 5.58
CA ARG A 11 5.90 12.12 6.52
C ARG A 11 7.40 11.88 6.56
N PRO A 12 8.20 12.96 6.44
CA PRO A 12 9.66 12.78 6.40
C PRO A 12 10.22 12.08 7.63
N ASP A 13 9.57 12.24 8.78
CA ASP A 13 10.05 11.69 10.04
C ASP A 13 9.52 10.29 10.34
N VAL A 14 8.78 9.70 9.41
CA VAL A 14 8.25 8.34 9.59
C VAL A 14 8.76 7.47 8.47
N PHE A 15 9.51 6.44 8.82
CA PHE A 15 10.10 5.49 7.88
C PHE A 15 10.82 6.17 6.70
N GLY A 16 11.48 7.29 6.99
CA GLY A 16 12.23 7.98 5.95
C GLY A 16 11.40 8.55 4.83
N GLY A 17 10.13 8.82 5.09
CA GLY A 17 9.25 9.39 4.08
C GLY A 17 8.55 8.38 3.20
N LYS A 18 8.66 7.08 3.52
CA LYS A 18 7.94 6.06 2.76
C LYS A 18 6.43 6.22 2.90
N PRO A 19 5.65 5.70 1.94
CA PRO A 19 4.19 5.79 2.03
C PRO A 19 3.65 5.08 3.27
N ILE A 20 2.76 5.74 3.98
CA ILE A 20 2.12 5.21 5.18
C ILE A 20 0.61 5.40 5.06
N ILE A 21 -0.13 4.78 5.96
CA ILE A 21 -1.58 4.81 5.94
C ILE A 21 -2.09 5.86 6.92
N ARG A 22 -2.77 6.87 6.39
CA ARG A 22 -3.47 7.91 7.16
C ARG A 22 -2.64 8.45 8.33
N GLY A 23 -1.36 8.73 8.07
CA GLY A 23 -0.48 9.30 9.08
C GLY A 23 -0.05 8.33 10.18
N MET A 24 -0.44 7.07 10.10
CA MET A 24 -0.07 6.07 11.10
C MET A 24 1.31 5.51 10.82
N ARG A 25 1.92 4.92 11.85
CA ARG A 25 3.20 4.26 11.67
C ARG A 25 3.01 2.84 11.16
N ILE A 26 2.24 2.73 10.10
CA ILE A 26 2.00 1.47 9.38
C ILE A 26 2.26 1.77 7.93
N SER A 27 3.27 1.13 7.36
CA SER A 27 3.66 1.44 5.99
C SER A 27 2.85 0.64 4.99
N VAL A 28 2.72 1.22 3.80
CA VAL A 28 2.11 0.51 2.68
C VAL A 28 2.92 -0.75 2.37
N GLU A 29 4.23 -0.62 2.44
CA GLU A 29 5.12 -1.75 2.16
C GLU A 29 4.84 -2.94 3.08
N LEU A 30 4.61 -2.67 4.37
CA LEU A 30 4.29 -3.74 5.30
C LEU A 30 3.02 -4.49 4.90
N ILE A 31 1.97 -3.73 4.60
CA ILE A 31 0.69 -4.35 4.26
C ILE A 31 0.81 -5.16 2.97
N LEU A 32 1.51 -4.62 1.97
CA LEU A 32 1.71 -5.36 0.73
C LEU A 32 2.52 -6.62 0.96
N SER A 33 3.51 -6.55 1.85
CA SER A 33 4.33 -7.72 2.19
C SER A 33 3.48 -8.82 2.82
N LEU A 34 2.58 -8.44 3.73
CA LEU A 34 1.71 -9.42 4.37
C LEU A 34 0.77 -10.07 3.36
N LEU A 35 0.21 -9.28 2.45
CA LEU A 35 -0.64 -9.83 1.41
C LEU A 35 0.14 -10.77 0.50
N ALA A 36 1.38 -10.41 0.18
CA ALA A 36 2.22 -11.25 -0.67
C ALA A 36 2.56 -12.59 0.00
N GLN A 37 2.59 -12.60 1.31
CA GLN A 37 2.83 -13.82 2.07
C GLN A 37 1.58 -14.68 2.20
N GLY A 38 0.46 -14.20 1.69
CA GLY A 38 -0.78 -14.95 1.76
C GLY A 38 -1.65 -14.68 2.96
N GLU A 39 -1.31 -13.64 3.75
CA GLU A 39 -2.16 -13.27 4.88
C GLU A 39 -3.50 -12.76 4.36
N PRO A 40 -4.61 -13.33 4.84
CA PRO A 40 -5.91 -12.81 4.41
C PRO A 40 -6.19 -11.46 5.04
N GLU A 41 -6.99 -10.66 4.36
CA GLU A 41 -7.31 -9.32 4.83
C GLU A 41 -7.83 -9.33 6.27
N GLY A 42 -8.69 -10.30 6.60
CA GLY A 42 -9.24 -10.37 7.95
C GLY A 42 -8.19 -10.53 9.02
N ALA A 43 -7.13 -11.30 8.73
CA ALA A 43 -6.05 -11.49 9.69
C ALA A 43 -5.27 -10.20 9.87
N ILE A 44 -5.05 -9.48 8.77
CA ILE A 44 -4.33 -8.20 8.84
C ILE A 44 -5.10 -7.20 9.68
N LEU A 45 -6.42 -7.11 9.46
CA LEU A 45 -7.26 -6.19 10.22
C LEU A 45 -7.32 -6.57 11.70
N LYS A 46 -7.23 -7.85 12.00
CA LYS A 46 -7.23 -8.30 13.37
C LYS A 46 -5.94 -7.90 14.09
N ASP A 47 -4.81 -8.02 13.39
CA ASP A 47 -3.52 -7.68 13.97
C ASP A 47 -3.28 -6.18 14.05
N TYR A 48 -3.92 -5.42 13.18
CA TYR A 48 -3.77 -3.96 13.13
C TYR A 48 -5.17 -3.33 13.21
N PRO A 49 -5.75 -3.32 14.41
CA PRO A 49 -7.16 -2.94 14.55
C PRO A 49 -7.48 -1.48 14.21
N ASP A 50 -6.48 -0.64 14.07
CA ASP A 50 -6.73 0.74 13.64
C ASP A 50 -6.96 0.85 12.13
N LEU A 51 -6.69 -0.23 11.39
CA LEU A 51 -6.91 -0.24 9.96
C LEU A 51 -8.36 -0.55 9.63
N GLU A 52 -8.82 0.01 8.53
CA GLU A 52 -10.12 -0.27 7.95
C GLU A 52 -9.93 -1.08 6.68
N PRO A 53 -10.95 -1.83 6.25
CA PRO A 53 -10.83 -2.60 5.00
C PRO A 53 -10.39 -1.74 3.82
N GLU A 54 -10.86 -0.51 3.76
CA GLU A 54 -10.48 0.40 2.69
C GLU A 54 -8.99 0.75 2.73
N ASP A 55 -8.37 0.69 3.90
CA ASP A 55 -6.94 0.94 4.00
C ASP A 55 -6.14 -0.13 3.27
N VAL A 56 -6.57 -1.37 3.37
CA VAL A 56 -5.90 -2.46 2.67
C VAL A 56 -6.04 -2.28 1.17
N ARG A 57 -7.25 -1.95 0.71
CA ARG A 57 -7.45 -1.70 -0.71
C ARG A 57 -6.68 -0.48 -1.19
N ALA A 58 -6.51 0.53 -0.32
CA ALA A 58 -5.72 1.71 -0.67
C ALA A 58 -4.27 1.36 -0.94
N CYS A 59 -3.72 0.43 -0.18
CA CYS A 59 -2.36 -0.03 -0.40
C CYS A 59 -2.22 -0.70 -1.76
N ILE A 60 -3.19 -1.52 -2.11
CA ILE A 60 -3.18 -2.20 -3.41
C ILE A 60 -3.33 -1.18 -4.54
N ALA A 61 -4.24 -0.21 -4.36
CA ALA A 61 -4.44 0.83 -5.36
C ALA A 61 -3.19 1.66 -5.56
N TYR A 62 -2.48 1.94 -4.47
CA TYR A 62 -1.25 2.70 -4.55
C TYR A 62 -0.18 1.92 -5.33
N ALA A 63 -0.02 0.65 -5.01
CA ALA A 63 0.95 -0.20 -5.72
C ALA A 63 0.61 -0.26 -7.20
N HIS A 64 -0.68 -0.41 -7.52
CA HIS A 64 -1.11 -0.45 -8.90
C HIS A 64 -0.78 0.86 -9.62
N ALA A 65 -1.02 1.99 -8.96
CA ALA A 65 -0.75 3.29 -9.58
C ALA A 65 0.74 3.47 -9.88
N VAL A 66 1.59 3.03 -8.95
CA VAL A 66 3.04 3.13 -9.15
C VAL A 66 3.48 2.26 -10.31
N ILE A 67 3.02 1.03 -10.36
CA ILE A 67 3.40 0.09 -11.42
C ILE A 67 2.84 0.53 -12.77
N ALA A 68 1.62 1.02 -12.81
CA ALA A 68 1.00 1.46 -14.05
C ALA A 68 1.76 2.60 -14.69
N ARG A 69 2.37 3.43 -13.84
CA ARG A 69 3.15 4.56 -14.31
C ARG A 69 4.39 4.14 -15.06
N ASP A 70 5.07 3.10 -14.57
CA ASP A 70 6.36 2.67 -15.07
C ASP A 70 6.30 1.37 -15.84
N SER A 71 5.12 0.79 -16.01
CA SER A 71 5.01 -0.57 -16.51
C SER A 71 5.58 -0.72 -17.93
N LEU A 72 5.39 0.27 -18.78
CA LEU A 72 5.88 0.16 -20.15
C LEU A 72 7.40 0.08 -20.19
N ASP A 73 8.05 0.87 -19.37
CA ASP A 73 9.51 0.87 -19.33
C ASP A 73 10.05 -0.41 -18.74
N ALA A 74 9.30 -1.02 -17.85
CA ALA A 74 9.79 -2.16 -17.10
C ALA A 74 9.67 -3.48 -17.84
N ILE A 75 8.62 -3.66 -18.63
CA ILE A 75 8.32 -4.99 -19.14
C ILE A 75 8.26 -5.13 -20.65
N GLU A 76 8.28 -4.06 -21.38
CA GLU A 76 8.16 -4.21 -22.83
C GLU A 76 9.32 -5.02 -23.41
N ILE A 77 10.42 -5.03 -22.74
CA ILE A 77 11.61 -5.74 -23.21
C ILE A 77 11.46 -7.25 -23.19
N THR A 78 10.46 -7.73 -22.49
CA THR A 78 10.27 -9.18 -22.40
C THR A 78 9.62 -9.77 -23.64
N LYS A 79 9.23 -8.92 -24.57
CA LYS A 79 8.57 -9.40 -25.78
C LYS A 79 9.57 -10.10 -26.71
#